data_c703714a05cd9bf1417890dba834be22
#
_entry.id   c703714a05cd9bf1417890dba834be22
#
_cell.length_a   1.000
_cell.length_b   1.000
_cell.length_c   1.000
_cell.angle_alpha   90.00
_cell.angle_beta   90.00
_cell.angle_gamma   90.00
#
_symmetry.space_group_name_H-M   'P 1'
#
loop_
_entity.id
_entity.type
_entity.pdbx_description
1 polymer ?
#
loop_
_entity_poly.entity_id
_entity_poly.type
_entity_poly.pdbx_seq_one_letter_code
_entity_poly.pdbx_strand_id
1 'polypeptide(L)'
;MSMNGNLAYQTTMRADLAAGAYPGDVVVEQPYALYGAAEQQTWRSLWRRQSALMPDYACAEFNDGLRRLDLGDRIPCFEELSRRLKPLTGIEIVAVNGLCSGPVFFEHLANRRFPVTWWIRAPEQLDYLEEPDLFHDTFGHVPLLANPVFADYMQAYGEGALKALRLGGQAALEQLARLYWFTVEFGLIREAGALKIYGAGIVSSKAETLYSLESNTPRRIGFDLLRIMRTQYRIDDFQRCYFVIDSFDELFDATRPDFAPLYEKLKTLPEIEAEAIVAGDRLIGARS
;
A
#
# COMPACT_ATOMS: atom_id res chain seq x y z
N MET A 1 2.06 5.58 28.32
CA MET A 1 1.59 4.17 28.29
C MET A 1 2.76 3.30 27.92
N SER A 2 3.06 2.25 28.67
CA SER A 2 4.19 1.36 28.44
C SER A 2 3.89 0.36 27.33
N MET A 3 4.89 -0.46 26.89
CA MET A 3 4.77 -1.55 25.92
C MET A 3 3.47 -2.40 26.08
N ASN A 4 2.96 -2.57 27.31
CA ASN A 4 1.70 -3.26 27.59
C ASN A 4 0.46 -2.55 26.99
N GLY A 5 0.49 -1.25 26.77
CA GLY A 5 -0.64 -0.50 26.20
C GLY A 5 -0.82 -0.75 24.70
N ASN A 6 0.28 -0.88 23.98
CA ASN A 6 0.24 -1.08 22.52
C ASN A 6 -0.22 -2.52 22.17
N LEU A 7 0.28 -3.54 22.88
CA LEU A 7 -0.14 -4.92 22.69
C LEU A 7 -1.61 -5.13 23.10
N ALA A 8 -2.07 -4.49 24.18
CA ALA A 8 -3.47 -4.52 24.58
C ALA A 8 -4.38 -3.87 23.55
N TYR A 9 -3.93 -2.76 22.93
CA TYR A 9 -4.67 -2.08 21.86
C TYR A 9 -4.80 -2.97 20.61
N GLN A 10 -3.71 -3.58 20.14
CA GLN A 10 -3.71 -4.52 19.00
C GLN A 10 -4.65 -5.71 19.27
N THR A 11 -4.66 -6.26 20.48
CA THR A 11 -5.55 -7.36 20.87
C THR A 11 -7.02 -6.94 20.80
N THR A 12 -7.35 -5.74 21.28
CA THR A 12 -8.71 -5.19 21.21
C THR A 12 -9.13 -4.98 19.75
N MET A 13 -8.27 -4.39 18.93
CA MET A 13 -8.53 -4.15 17.52
C MET A 13 -8.82 -5.44 16.75
N ARG A 14 -8.06 -6.51 16.99
CA ARG A 14 -8.32 -7.83 16.38
C ARG A 14 -9.68 -8.41 16.76
N ALA A 15 -10.08 -8.23 18.02
CA ALA A 15 -11.41 -8.63 18.47
C ALA A 15 -12.52 -7.83 17.78
N ASP A 16 -12.32 -6.52 17.60
CA ASP A 16 -13.25 -5.64 16.90
C ASP A 16 -13.41 -6.04 15.44
N LEU A 17 -12.29 -6.26 14.71
CA LEU A 17 -12.31 -6.73 13.34
C LEU A 17 -12.99 -8.09 13.18
N ALA A 18 -12.73 -9.03 14.09
CA ALA A 18 -13.40 -10.32 14.13
C ALA A 18 -14.92 -10.21 14.37
N ALA A 19 -15.34 -9.14 15.04
CA ALA A 19 -16.75 -8.80 15.24
C ALA A 19 -17.36 -7.96 14.10
N GLY A 20 -16.58 -7.69 13.03
CA GLY A 20 -17.01 -6.87 11.89
C GLY A 20 -16.99 -5.37 12.15
N ALA A 21 -16.33 -4.90 13.20
CA ALA A 21 -16.11 -3.49 13.47
C ALA A 21 -14.76 -3.06 12.90
N TYR A 22 -14.71 -1.85 12.36
CA TYR A 22 -13.50 -1.29 11.76
C TYR A 22 -13.03 -0.07 12.58
N PRO A 23 -12.00 -0.22 13.43
CA PRO A 23 -11.50 0.87 14.26
C PRO A 23 -11.01 2.08 13.48
N GLY A 24 -10.59 1.87 12.23
CA GLY A 24 -10.12 2.91 11.32
C GLY A 24 -11.23 3.78 10.72
N ASP A 25 -12.49 3.43 10.88
CA ASP A 25 -13.60 4.24 10.33
C ASP A 25 -13.77 5.58 11.03
N VAL A 26 -13.08 5.77 12.15
CA VAL A 26 -13.11 7.03 12.92
C VAL A 26 -11.76 7.73 12.82
N VAL A 27 -11.76 8.94 12.26
CA VAL A 27 -10.59 9.82 12.28
C VAL A 27 -10.37 10.33 13.70
N VAL A 28 -9.13 10.26 14.15
CA VAL A 28 -8.70 10.72 15.48
C VAL A 28 -7.57 11.75 15.34
N GLU A 29 -7.27 12.45 16.41
CA GLU A 29 -6.03 13.22 16.48
C GLU A 29 -4.85 12.28 16.70
N GLN A 30 -3.73 12.50 15.97
CA GLN A 30 -2.51 11.72 16.21
C GLN A 30 -2.03 11.95 17.65
N PRO A 31 -2.00 10.92 18.50
CA PRO A 31 -1.61 11.09 19.89
C PRO A 31 -0.07 11.18 20.04
N TYR A 32 0.54 12.19 19.41
CA TYR A 32 1.99 12.27 19.25
C TYR A 32 2.75 12.23 20.60
N ALA A 33 2.15 12.76 21.66
CA ALA A 33 2.74 12.73 23.00
C ALA A 33 2.83 11.32 23.63
N LEU A 34 2.14 10.34 23.06
CA LEU A 34 2.19 8.95 23.54
C LEU A 34 3.39 8.17 23.00
N TYR A 35 4.08 8.67 21.97
CA TYR A 35 5.27 7.98 21.44
C TYR A 35 6.47 8.18 22.37
N GLY A 36 6.67 7.20 23.25
CA GLY A 36 7.79 7.16 24.17
C GLY A 36 9.09 6.66 23.51
N ALA A 37 10.08 6.40 24.35
CA ALA A 37 11.39 5.94 23.90
C ALA A 37 11.34 4.59 23.15
N ALA A 38 10.42 3.69 23.53
CA ALA A 38 10.25 2.39 22.93
C ALA A 38 9.71 2.49 21.51
N GLU A 39 8.63 3.24 21.29
CA GLU A 39 8.02 3.47 19.99
C GLU A 39 9.00 4.18 19.03
N GLN A 40 9.69 5.19 19.51
CA GLN A 40 10.74 5.88 18.74
C GLN A 40 11.92 4.95 18.39
N GLN A 41 12.27 4.02 19.26
CA GLN A 41 13.33 3.04 18.98
C GLN A 41 12.88 1.99 17.95
N THR A 42 11.63 1.53 18.01
CA THR A 42 11.05 0.64 16.99
C THR A 42 11.08 1.30 15.61
N TRP A 43 10.60 2.55 15.52
CA TRP A 43 10.67 3.34 14.29
C TRP A 43 12.09 3.46 13.76
N ARG A 44 13.07 3.87 14.60
CA ARG A 44 14.48 3.99 14.20
C ARG A 44 15.05 2.68 13.66
N SER A 45 14.70 1.56 14.29
CA SER A 45 15.18 0.23 13.86
C SER A 45 14.63 -0.14 12.48
N LEU A 46 13.35 0.08 12.25
CA LEU A 46 12.69 -0.14 10.95
C LEU A 46 13.22 0.83 9.90
N TRP A 47 13.32 2.11 10.23
CA TRP A 47 13.85 3.15 9.35
C TRP A 47 15.25 2.82 8.85
N ARG A 48 16.19 2.56 9.76
CA ARG A 48 17.59 2.26 9.41
C ARG A 48 17.69 1.03 8.51
N ARG A 49 16.88 0.02 8.79
CA ARG A 49 16.85 -1.22 8.02
C ARG A 49 16.34 -1.02 6.60
N GLN A 50 15.24 -0.30 6.44
CA GLN A 50 14.61 -0.11 5.14
C GLN A 50 15.25 1.02 4.32
N SER A 51 15.55 2.17 4.93
CA SER A 51 16.18 3.29 4.22
C SER A 51 17.55 2.95 3.62
N ALA A 52 18.27 1.99 4.20
CA ALA A 52 19.51 1.49 3.64
C ALA A 52 19.34 0.70 2.32
N LEU A 53 18.17 0.10 2.10
CA LEU A 53 17.85 -0.66 0.89
C LEU A 53 17.27 0.20 -0.23
N MET A 54 16.52 1.24 0.13
CA MET A 54 15.72 2.01 -0.84
C MET A 54 16.49 2.60 -2.02
N PRO A 55 17.72 3.11 -1.88
CA PRO A 55 18.47 3.64 -3.04
C PRO A 55 18.66 2.60 -4.16
N ASP A 56 18.83 1.33 -3.80
CA ASP A 56 19.10 0.26 -4.74
C ASP A 56 17.82 -0.46 -5.21
N TYR A 57 16.77 -0.50 -4.38
CA TYR A 57 15.59 -1.32 -4.63
C TYR A 57 14.35 -0.53 -5.03
N ALA A 58 14.09 0.63 -4.43
CA ALA A 58 12.91 1.43 -4.73
C ALA A 58 13.08 2.28 -5.99
N CYS A 59 11.97 2.66 -6.62
CA CYS A 59 11.95 3.58 -7.75
C CYS A 59 12.40 5.01 -7.36
N ALA A 60 12.74 5.81 -8.36
CA ALA A 60 13.22 7.16 -8.15
C ALA A 60 12.18 8.05 -7.46
N GLU A 61 10.90 7.91 -7.83
CA GLU A 61 9.78 8.67 -7.26
C GLU A 61 9.60 8.39 -5.77
N PHE A 62 9.74 7.12 -5.34
CA PHE A 62 9.69 6.76 -3.93
C PHE A 62 10.84 7.42 -3.15
N ASN A 63 12.06 7.30 -3.65
CA ASN A 63 13.24 7.92 -3.06
C ASN A 63 13.16 9.46 -3.05
N ASP A 64 12.58 10.07 -4.07
CA ASP A 64 12.32 11.51 -4.13
C ASP A 64 11.29 11.92 -3.06
N GLY A 65 10.23 11.15 -2.91
CA GLY A 65 9.21 11.36 -1.87
C GLY A 65 9.79 11.32 -0.46
N LEU A 66 10.64 10.34 -0.14
CA LEU A 66 11.33 10.28 1.15
C LEU A 66 12.09 11.58 1.45
N ARG A 67 12.80 12.12 0.44
CA ARG A 67 13.58 13.36 0.58
C ARG A 67 12.68 14.61 0.70
N ARG A 68 11.66 14.74 -0.15
CA ARG A 68 10.72 15.89 -0.14
C ARG A 68 9.94 16.00 1.14
N LEU A 69 9.58 14.86 1.71
CA LEU A 69 8.82 14.80 2.96
C LEU A 69 9.73 14.84 4.19
N ASP A 70 11.06 14.83 3.99
CA ASP A 70 12.06 14.84 5.07
C ASP A 70 11.73 13.74 6.11
N LEU A 71 11.39 12.56 5.61
CA LEU A 71 11.22 11.40 6.46
C LEU A 71 12.57 10.94 6.98
N GLY A 72 12.63 10.69 8.25
CA GLY A 72 13.87 10.38 8.96
C GLY A 72 13.68 9.34 10.07
N ASP A 73 14.62 9.31 10.99
CA ASP A 73 14.70 8.31 12.04
C ASP A 73 13.79 8.58 13.27
N ARG A 74 12.79 9.45 13.11
CA ARG A 74 11.76 9.75 14.12
C ARG A 74 10.37 9.48 13.58
N ILE A 75 9.46 9.05 14.44
CA ILE A 75 8.04 8.98 14.09
C ILE A 75 7.59 10.36 13.61
N PRO A 76 7.04 10.47 12.38
CA PRO A 76 6.66 11.76 11.85
C PRO A 76 5.37 12.28 12.48
N CYS A 77 5.24 13.61 12.53
CA CYS A 77 3.99 14.28 12.85
C CYS A 77 3.12 14.35 11.57
N PHE A 78 1.89 13.85 11.63
CA PHE A 78 0.99 13.79 10.48
C PHE A 78 0.56 15.17 9.99
N GLU A 79 0.40 16.12 10.90
CA GLU A 79 0.15 17.52 10.54
C GLU A 79 1.33 18.11 9.73
N GLU A 80 2.55 17.80 10.12
CA GLU A 80 3.74 18.25 9.41
C GLU A 80 3.88 17.59 8.03
N LEU A 81 3.59 16.28 7.91
CA LEU A 81 3.52 15.58 6.63
C LEU A 81 2.45 16.19 5.72
N SER A 82 1.25 16.44 6.25
CA SER A 82 0.17 17.06 5.50
C SER A 82 0.54 18.46 4.99
N ARG A 83 1.23 19.26 5.81
CA ARG A 83 1.72 20.58 5.43
C ARG A 83 2.73 20.52 4.27
N ARG A 84 3.52 19.44 4.17
CA ARG A 84 4.47 19.21 3.07
C ARG A 84 3.78 18.63 1.83
N LEU A 85 2.79 17.73 2.00
CA LEU A 85 2.06 17.10 0.89
C LEU A 85 1.07 18.05 0.21
N LYS A 86 0.34 18.86 0.97
CA LYS A 86 -0.71 19.77 0.42
C LYS A 86 -0.23 20.62 -0.76
N PRO A 87 0.93 21.31 -0.71
CA PRO A 87 1.39 22.11 -1.85
C PRO A 87 1.89 21.26 -3.04
N LEU A 88 2.23 20.01 -2.84
CA LEU A 88 2.70 19.10 -3.89
C LEU A 88 1.55 18.43 -4.63
N THR A 89 0.60 17.89 -3.87
CA THR A 89 -0.43 17.00 -4.42
C THR A 89 -1.84 17.22 -3.85
N GLY A 90 -1.98 18.11 -2.89
CA GLY A 90 -3.27 18.35 -2.22
C GLY A 90 -3.65 17.28 -1.20
N ILE A 91 -2.82 16.26 -0.98
CA ILE A 91 -3.12 15.17 -0.04
C ILE A 91 -2.91 15.60 1.41
N GLU A 92 -3.79 15.10 2.26
CA GLU A 92 -3.75 15.23 3.71
C GLU A 92 -3.69 13.87 4.38
N ILE A 93 -2.81 13.73 5.38
CA ILE A 93 -2.76 12.54 6.24
C ILE A 93 -3.77 12.70 7.36
N VAL A 94 -4.56 11.65 7.59
CA VAL A 94 -5.49 11.58 8.71
C VAL A 94 -5.16 10.39 9.60
N ALA A 95 -5.15 10.61 10.92
CA ALA A 95 -4.88 9.53 11.86
C ALA A 95 -6.13 8.67 12.06
N VAL A 96 -5.93 7.36 12.08
CA VAL A 96 -6.97 6.37 12.34
C VAL A 96 -6.50 5.33 13.35
N ASN A 97 -7.45 4.62 13.95
CA ASN A 97 -7.15 3.63 14.98
C ASN A 97 -6.71 2.26 14.43
N GLY A 98 -6.69 2.05 13.12
CA GLY A 98 -6.34 0.78 12.49
C GLY A 98 -7.03 0.64 11.15
N LEU A 99 -7.35 -0.58 10.73
CA LEU A 99 -7.99 -0.84 9.44
C LEU A 99 -9.33 -0.11 9.30
N CYS A 100 -9.48 0.59 8.19
CA CYS A 100 -10.74 1.15 7.73
C CYS A 100 -11.59 0.10 7.00
N SER A 101 -12.92 0.22 7.08
CA SER A 101 -13.79 -0.48 6.13
C SER A 101 -13.52 0.01 4.71
N GLY A 102 -13.74 -0.86 3.73
CA GLY A 102 -13.50 -0.48 2.32
C GLY A 102 -14.18 0.84 1.92
N PRO A 103 -15.49 1.02 2.16
CA PRO A 103 -16.18 2.26 1.81
C PRO A 103 -15.54 3.52 2.41
N VAL A 104 -15.17 3.49 3.71
CA VAL A 104 -14.55 4.62 4.40
C VAL A 104 -13.14 4.88 3.89
N PHE A 105 -12.35 3.82 3.67
CA PHE A 105 -11.02 3.95 3.08
C PHE A 105 -11.06 4.64 1.71
N PHE A 106 -11.96 4.18 0.84
CA PHE A 106 -12.08 4.77 -0.50
C PHE A 106 -12.68 6.17 -0.49
N GLU A 107 -13.54 6.49 0.47
CA GLU A 107 -14.02 7.86 0.66
C GLU A 107 -12.86 8.80 1.07
N HIS A 108 -11.94 8.35 1.91
CA HIS A 108 -10.74 9.10 2.22
C HIS A 108 -9.92 9.37 0.96
N LEU A 109 -9.60 8.32 0.16
CA LEU A 109 -8.83 8.48 -1.07
C LEU A 109 -9.50 9.42 -2.06
N ALA A 110 -10.81 9.28 -2.30
CA ALA A 110 -11.58 10.15 -3.19
C ALA A 110 -11.53 11.64 -2.79
N ASN A 111 -11.33 11.92 -1.51
CA ASN A 111 -11.21 13.26 -0.95
C ASN A 111 -9.76 13.70 -0.69
N ARG A 112 -8.77 13.07 -1.34
CA ARG A 112 -7.34 13.35 -1.15
C ARG A 112 -6.91 13.27 0.32
N ARG A 113 -7.47 12.35 1.07
CA ARG A 113 -7.05 12.02 2.43
C ARG A 113 -6.46 10.61 2.43
N PHE A 114 -5.33 10.45 3.10
CA PHE A 114 -4.74 9.13 3.29
C PHE A 114 -4.79 8.75 4.77
N PRO A 115 -5.56 7.71 5.15
CA PRO A 115 -5.63 7.25 6.52
C PRO A 115 -4.34 6.53 6.91
N VAL A 116 -3.79 6.89 8.05
CA VAL A 116 -2.56 6.33 8.61
C VAL A 116 -2.85 5.87 10.04
N THR A 117 -2.55 4.61 10.30
CA THR A 117 -2.61 4.03 11.62
C THR A 117 -1.63 4.73 12.56
N TRP A 118 -2.11 5.23 13.71
CA TRP A 118 -1.23 6.00 14.60
C TRP A 118 -0.34 5.14 15.49
N TRP A 119 -0.67 3.90 15.79
CA TRP A 119 0.17 3.03 16.62
C TRP A 119 1.25 2.32 15.78
N ILE A 120 2.38 1.99 16.42
CA ILE A 120 3.49 1.24 15.82
C ILE A 120 3.63 -0.13 16.46
N ARG A 121 4.07 -1.11 15.68
CA ARG A 121 4.32 -2.49 16.12
C ARG A 121 5.28 -2.56 17.32
N ALA A 122 5.17 -3.65 18.06
CA ALA A 122 6.11 -3.95 19.15
C ALA A 122 7.50 -4.35 18.61
N PRO A 123 8.57 -4.16 19.39
CA PRO A 123 9.94 -4.52 18.97
C PRO A 123 10.11 -5.98 18.54
N GLU A 124 9.30 -6.88 19.06
CA GLU A 124 9.31 -8.32 18.74
C GLU A 124 8.71 -8.63 17.37
N GLN A 125 8.00 -7.67 16.75
CA GLN A 125 7.27 -7.79 15.48
C GLN A 125 7.96 -7.09 14.31
N LEU A 126 9.26 -6.79 14.41
CA LEU A 126 9.99 -6.04 13.38
C LEU A 126 9.95 -6.70 11.99
N ASP A 127 9.93 -8.03 11.93
CA ASP A 127 10.03 -8.76 10.66
C ASP A 127 8.67 -9.06 10.03
N TYR A 128 7.64 -9.23 10.84
CA TYR A 128 6.29 -9.52 10.36
C TYR A 128 5.22 -8.88 11.26
N LEU A 129 4.23 -8.30 10.61
CA LEU A 129 3.01 -7.82 11.24
C LEU A 129 1.85 -8.10 10.29
N GLU A 130 0.78 -8.69 10.80
CA GLU A 130 -0.40 -9.06 10.01
C GLU A 130 -1.21 -7.84 9.58
N GLU A 131 -1.32 -6.86 10.47
CA GLU A 131 -2.10 -5.64 10.24
C GLU A 131 -1.17 -4.45 9.98
N PRO A 132 -1.52 -3.53 9.05
CA PRO A 132 -0.72 -2.35 8.79
C PRO A 132 -0.60 -1.47 10.04
N ASP A 133 0.60 -1.00 10.32
CA ASP A 133 0.92 -0.09 11.40
C ASP A 133 1.44 1.25 10.89
N LEU A 134 1.72 2.17 11.79
CA LEU A 134 2.27 3.48 11.49
C LEU A 134 3.48 3.43 10.55
N PHE A 135 4.38 2.46 10.72
CA PHE A 135 5.58 2.37 9.88
C PHE A 135 5.20 1.94 8.44
N HIS A 136 4.38 0.91 8.30
CA HIS A 136 3.89 0.48 6.98
C HIS A 136 3.16 1.61 6.28
N ASP A 137 2.17 2.21 6.95
CA ASP A 137 1.36 3.26 6.34
C ASP A 137 2.18 4.50 5.97
N THR A 138 3.09 4.94 6.86
CA THR A 138 3.86 6.16 6.64
C THR A 138 5.07 5.93 5.73
N PHE A 139 5.91 4.94 6.04
CA PHE A 139 7.11 4.69 5.25
C PHE A 139 6.77 4.08 3.88
N GLY A 140 5.80 3.15 3.85
CA GLY A 140 5.42 2.44 2.63
C GLY A 140 4.64 3.30 1.64
N HIS A 141 3.59 3.96 2.09
CA HIS A 141 2.68 4.66 1.19
C HIS A 141 3.00 6.14 0.99
N VAL A 142 3.27 6.87 2.07
CA VAL A 142 3.30 8.35 2.03
C VAL A 142 4.34 8.93 1.08
N PRO A 143 5.54 8.35 0.87
CA PRO A 143 6.51 8.91 -0.07
C PRO A 143 5.98 9.08 -1.49
N LEU A 144 5.27 8.09 -2.03
CA LEU A 144 4.70 8.17 -3.38
C LEU A 144 3.55 9.19 -3.49
N LEU A 145 2.87 9.50 -2.40
CA LEU A 145 1.83 10.54 -2.40
C LEU A 145 2.39 11.95 -2.67
N ALA A 146 3.71 12.13 -2.63
CA ALA A 146 4.38 13.36 -3.05
C ALA A 146 4.53 13.46 -4.60
N ASN A 147 4.27 12.38 -5.35
CA ASN A 147 4.24 12.37 -6.81
C ASN A 147 2.84 12.73 -7.31
N PRO A 148 2.66 13.78 -8.14
CA PRO A 148 1.33 14.22 -8.59
C PRO A 148 0.55 13.15 -9.37
N VAL A 149 1.22 12.40 -10.26
CA VAL A 149 0.55 11.36 -11.08
C VAL A 149 0.04 10.24 -10.18
N PHE A 150 0.85 9.80 -9.21
CA PHE A 150 0.43 8.76 -8.27
C PHE A 150 -0.67 9.26 -7.33
N ALA A 151 -0.63 10.51 -6.88
CA ALA A 151 -1.66 11.11 -6.06
C ALA A 151 -3.00 11.23 -6.80
N ASP A 152 -2.97 11.60 -8.09
CA ASP A 152 -4.15 11.64 -8.95
C ASP A 152 -4.71 10.24 -9.20
N TYR A 153 -3.83 9.24 -9.40
CA TYR A 153 -4.23 7.84 -9.47
C TYR A 153 -4.95 7.39 -8.18
N MET A 154 -4.41 7.71 -7.01
CA MET A 154 -5.01 7.33 -5.73
C MET A 154 -6.40 7.95 -5.53
N GLN A 155 -6.58 9.23 -5.90
CA GLN A 155 -7.90 9.86 -5.85
C GLN A 155 -8.87 9.18 -6.83
N ALA A 156 -8.47 9.03 -8.09
CA ALA A 156 -9.31 8.38 -9.12
C ALA A 156 -9.67 6.94 -8.73
N TYR A 157 -8.74 6.24 -8.08
CA TYR A 157 -8.98 4.90 -7.56
C TYR A 157 -10.08 4.92 -6.46
N GLY A 158 -10.01 5.85 -5.50
CA GLY A 158 -11.04 6.02 -4.48
C GLY A 158 -12.43 6.31 -5.08
N GLU A 159 -12.51 7.25 -6.01
CA GLU A 159 -13.74 7.57 -6.74
C GLU A 159 -14.28 6.36 -7.52
N GLY A 160 -13.38 5.63 -8.19
CA GLY A 160 -13.69 4.41 -8.92
C GLY A 160 -14.23 3.30 -8.01
N ALA A 161 -13.67 3.14 -6.81
CA ALA A 161 -14.10 2.14 -5.84
C ALA A 161 -15.51 2.44 -5.29
N LEU A 162 -15.80 3.71 -4.97
CA LEU A 162 -17.14 4.12 -4.58
C LEU A 162 -18.16 3.93 -5.73
N LYS A 163 -17.73 4.10 -6.98
CA LYS A 163 -18.55 3.79 -8.15
C LYS A 163 -18.75 2.28 -8.31
N ALA A 164 -17.70 1.48 -8.14
CA ALA A 164 -17.75 0.02 -8.21
C ALA A 164 -18.76 -0.55 -7.22
N LEU A 165 -18.73 -0.06 -5.97
CA LEU A 165 -19.65 -0.48 -4.93
C LEU A 165 -21.12 -0.21 -5.32
N ARG A 166 -21.40 0.94 -5.95
CA ARG A 166 -22.76 1.27 -6.43
C ARG A 166 -23.23 0.44 -7.62
N LEU A 167 -22.31 0.06 -8.53
CA LEU A 167 -22.64 -0.64 -9.78
C LEU A 167 -22.69 -2.16 -9.62
N GLY A 168 -21.77 -2.74 -8.87
CA GLY A 168 -21.59 -4.20 -8.78
C GLY A 168 -21.49 -4.73 -7.35
N GLY A 169 -21.71 -3.87 -6.36
CA GLY A 169 -21.67 -4.27 -4.95
C GLY A 169 -20.29 -4.78 -4.51
N GLN A 170 -20.30 -5.65 -3.52
CA GLN A 170 -19.08 -6.18 -2.89
C GLN A 170 -18.17 -6.92 -3.89
N ALA A 171 -18.73 -7.67 -4.84
CA ALA A 171 -17.95 -8.42 -5.81
C ALA A 171 -17.11 -7.53 -6.73
N ALA A 172 -17.66 -6.42 -7.21
CA ALA A 172 -16.90 -5.46 -8.01
C ALA A 172 -15.82 -4.75 -7.18
N LEU A 173 -16.10 -4.49 -5.91
CA LEU A 173 -15.14 -3.90 -4.99
C LEU A 173 -13.96 -4.86 -4.71
N GLU A 174 -14.21 -6.14 -4.52
CA GLU A 174 -13.17 -7.16 -4.34
C GLU A 174 -12.26 -7.29 -5.57
N GLN A 175 -12.84 -7.27 -6.77
CA GLN A 175 -12.07 -7.27 -8.01
C GLN A 175 -11.20 -6.01 -8.13
N LEU A 176 -11.72 -4.85 -7.75
CA LEU A 176 -10.96 -3.61 -7.74
C LEU A 176 -9.88 -3.62 -6.64
N ALA A 177 -10.16 -4.21 -5.46
CA ALA A 177 -9.17 -4.36 -4.39
C ALA A 177 -7.93 -5.15 -4.84
N ARG A 178 -8.07 -6.11 -5.78
CA ARG A 178 -6.93 -6.80 -6.39
C ARG A 178 -6.01 -5.85 -7.17
N LEU A 179 -6.58 -4.83 -7.82
CA LEU A 179 -5.78 -3.79 -8.48
C LEU A 179 -4.95 -3.02 -7.45
N TYR A 180 -5.54 -2.60 -6.32
CA TYR A 180 -4.80 -1.96 -5.23
C TYR A 180 -3.68 -2.85 -4.71
N TRP A 181 -4.01 -4.11 -4.44
CA TRP A 181 -3.06 -5.10 -3.93
C TRP A 181 -1.84 -5.26 -4.84
N PHE A 182 -2.05 -5.51 -6.12
CA PHE A 182 -0.96 -5.78 -7.07
C PHE A 182 -0.30 -4.51 -7.63
N THR A 183 -0.74 -3.32 -7.24
CA THR A 183 -0.12 -2.05 -7.63
C THR A 183 0.36 -1.28 -6.40
N VAL A 184 -0.54 -0.69 -5.64
CA VAL A 184 -0.19 0.18 -4.51
C VAL A 184 0.55 -0.58 -3.40
N GLU A 185 0.15 -1.84 -3.13
CA GLU A 185 0.79 -2.66 -2.09
C GLU A 185 2.00 -3.45 -2.61
N PHE A 186 1.87 -4.15 -3.73
CA PHE A 186 2.88 -5.10 -4.21
C PHE A 186 3.33 -4.82 -5.65
N GLY A 187 3.34 -3.56 -6.06
CA GLY A 187 3.70 -3.17 -7.42
C GLY A 187 5.21 -3.07 -7.65
N LEU A 188 5.62 -3.50 -8.85
CA LEU A 188 6.95 -3.31 -9.39
C LEU A 188 6.90 -2.38 -10.61
N ILE A 189 7.98 -1.68 -10.88
CA ILE A 189 8.12 -0.79 -12.03
C ILE A 189 9.43 -1.05 -12.76
N ARG A 190 9.43 -0.85 -14.08
CA ARG A 190 10.66 -0.86 -14.88
C ARG A 190 11.21 0.54 -15.01
N GLU A 191 12.41 0.75 -14.49
CA GLU A 191 13.10 2.03 -14.51
C GLU A 191 14.50 1.86 -15.11
N ALA A 192 14.81 2.59 -16.18
CA ALA A 192 16.11 2.53 -16.88
C ALA A 192 16.57 1.09 -17.20
N GLY A 193 15.64 0.20 -17.53
CA GLY A 193 15.92 -1.21 -17.86
C GLY A 193 16.03 -2.14 -16.65
N ALA A 194 16.03 -1.63 -15.43
CA ALA A 194 16.04 -2.42 -14.19
C ALA A 194 14.64 -2.53 -13.56
N LEU A 195 14.43 -3.57 -12.79
CA LEU A 195 13.24 -3.68 -11.94
C LEU A 195 13.46 -2.89 -10.65
N LYS A 196 12.45 -2.12 -10.27
CA LYS A 196 12.37 -1.35 -9.03
C LYS A 196 11.03 -1.57 -8.35
N ILE A 197 10.97 -1.24 -7.07
CA ILE A 197 9.80 -1.41 -6.23
C ILE A 197 9.11 -0.05 -6.03
N TYR A 198 7.78 -0.04 -6.13
CA TYR A 198 6.97 1.08 -5.67
C TYR A 198 5.88 0.66 -4.67
N GLY A 199 5.59 -0.64 -4.56
CA GLY A 199 4.55 -1.17 -3.68
C GLY A 199 4.90 -1.02 -2.20
N ALA A 200 3.97 -0.48 -1.43
CA ALA A 200 4.15 -0.15 -0.01
C ALA A 200 4.41 -1.39 0.86
N GLY A 201 3.70 -2.49 0.61
CA GLY A 201 3.91 -3.75 1.29
C GLY A 201 5.31 -4.33 1.07
N ILE A 202 5.89 -4.06 -0.10
CA ILE A 202 7.26 -4.49 -0.39
C ILE A 202 8.28 -3.58 0.30
N VAL A 203 8.21 -2.25 0.09
CA VAL A 203 9.22 -1.33 0.63
C VAL A 203 9.23 -1.26 2.15
N SER A 204 8.13 -1.59 2.81
CA SER A 204 8.05 -1.62 4.28
C SER A 204 8.51 -2.96 4.89
N SER A 205 8.76 -3.99 4.08
CA SER A 205 9.22 -5.33 4.49
C SER A 205 10.59 -5.65 3.91
N LYS A 206 11.60 -5.88 4.77
CA LYS A 206 12.94 -6.24 4.31
C LYS A 206 12.95 -7.55 3.52
N ALA A 207 12.25 -8.55 4.01
CA ALA A 207 12.22 -9.87 3.38
C ALA A 207 11.55 -9.81 2.01
N GLU A 208 10.41 -9.11 1.90
CA GLU A 208 9.67 -8.94 0.64
C GLU A 208 10.47 -8.08 -0.36
N THR A 209 11.19 -7.03 0.11
CA THR A 209 12.08 -6.22 -0.73
C THR A 209 13.09 -7.08 -1.48
N LEU A 210 13.79 -7.97 -0.76
CA LEU A 210 14.79 -8.86 -1.37
C LEU A 210 14.11 -9.93 -2.23
N TYR A 211 13.09 -10.58 -1.70
CA TYR A 211 12.40 -11.68 -2.37
C TYR A 211 11.76 -11.25 -3.69
N SER A 212 11.08 -10.10 -3.71
CA SER A 212 10.37 -9.63 -4.90
C SER A 212 11.27 -9.40 -6.12
N LEU A 213 12.53 -8.97 -5.93
CA LEU A 213 13.46 -8.67 -7.01
C LEU A 213 14.49 -9.76 -7.28
N GLU A 214 15.00 -10.44 -6.23
CA GLU A 214 16.15 -11.34 -6.34
C GLU A 214 15.77 -12.82 -6.47
N SER A 215 14.65 -13.23 -5.85
CA SER A 215 14.22 -14.63 -5.92
C SER A 215 13.71 -15.00 -7.33
N ASN A 216 14.04 -16.21 -7.79
CA ASN A 216 13.48 -16.76 -9.02
C ASN A 216 12.11 -17.44 -8.80
N THR A 217 11.62 -17.49 -7.56
CA THR A 217 10.37 -18.19 -7.22
C THR A 217 9.13 -17.46 -7.69
N PRO A 218 8.93 -16.14 -7.38
CA PRO A 218 7.71 -15.44 -7.78
C PRO A 218 7.68 -15.15 -9.29
N ARG A 219 6.48 -15.16 -9.86
CA ARG A 219 6.26 -14.69 -11.22
C ARG A 219 6.28 -13.17 -11.25
N ARG A 220 6.91 -12.58 -12.26
CA ARG A 220 6.81 -11.14 -12.55
C ARG A 220 6.19 -11.01 -13.92
N ILE A 221 5.04 -10.35 -13.95
CA ILE A 221 4.15 -10.29 -15.12
C ILE A 221 3.99 -8.81 -15.48
N GLY A 222 4.13 -8.46 -16.75
CA GLY A 222 3.85 -7.10 -17.21
C GLY A 222 2.41 -6.71 -16.88
N PHE A 223 2.19 -5.44 -16.56
CA PHE A 223 0.90 -4.91 -16.18
C PHE A 223 -0.17 -5.24 -17.23
N ASP A 224 -1.29 -5.77 -16.77
CA ASP A 224 -2.54 -5.95 -17.52
C ASP A 224 -3.70 -5.85 -16.53
N LEU A 225 -4.56 -4.85 -16.71
CA LEU A 225 -5.64 -4.53 -15.80
C LEU A 225 -6.62 -5.70 -15.60
N LEU A 226 -7.04 -6.33 -16.71
CA LEU A 226 -7.99 -7.44 -16.64
C LEU A 226 -7.37 -8.67 -15.97
N ARG A 227 -6.08 -8.93 -16.24
CA ARG A 227 -5.32 -10.00 -15.61
C ARG A 227 -5.23 -9.81 -14.11
N ILE A 228 -4.88 -8.59 -13.68
CA ILE A 228 -4.77 -8.22 -12.25
C ILE A 228 -6.10 -8.42 -11.53
N MET A 229 -7.18 -7.86 -12.06
CA MET A 229 -8.50 -7.91 -11.40
C MET A 229 -9.09 -9.32 -11.28
N ARG A 230 -8.53 -10.30 -12.00
CA ARG A 230 -8.86 -11.72 -11.91
C ARG A 230 -7.92 -12.53 -11.04
N THR A 231 -6.76 -11.97 -10.68
CA THR A 231 -5.71 -12.70 -9.95
C THR A 231 -6.02 -12.77 -8.46
N GLN A 232 -6.01 -13.98 -7.91
CA GLN A 232 -6.08 -14.19 -6.47
C GLN A 232 -4.75 -13.78 -5.81
N TYR A 233 -4.80 -13.33 -4.57
CA TYR A 233 -3.62 -12.97 -3.79
C TYR A 233 -3.64 -13.61 -2.40
N ARG A 234 -2.49 -13.61 -1.74
CA ARG A 234 -2.33 -14.13 -0.38
C ARG A 234 -1.92 -12.99 0.55
N ILE A 235 -2.40 -13.07 1.78
CA ILE A 235 -2.07 -12.10 2.85
C ILE A 235 -1.16 -12.71 3.92
N ASP A 236 -0.98 -14.04 3.91
CA ASP A 236 -0.34 -14.85 4.96
C ASP A 236 1.07 -15.35 4.59
N ASP A 237 1.55 -15.03 3.39
CA ASP A 237 2.85 -15.47 2.85
C ASP A 237 3.35 -14.47 1.79
N PHE A 238 4.60 -14.62 1.34
CA PHE A 238 5.15 -13.88 0.22
C PHE A 238 4.30 -14.02 -1.03
N GLN A 239 4.24 -12.93 -1.81
CA GLN A 239 3.45 -12.94 -3.03
C GLN A 239 4.03 -13.94 -4.05
N ARG A 240 3.15 -14.69 -4.69
CA ARG A 240 3.50 -15.68 -5.72
C ARG A 240 3.69 -15.04 -7.10
N CYS A 241 3.09 -13.89 -7.31
CA CYS A 241 3.32 -13.06 -8.49
C CYS A 241 3.33 -11.57 -8.14
N TYR A 242 4.03 -10.80 -8.95
CA TYR A 242 4.06 -9.34 -8.95
C TYR A 242 3.75 -8.83 -10.33
N PHE A 243 3.08 -7.67 -10.42
CA PHE A 243 2.85 -7.01 -11.70
C PHE A 243 3.80 -5.82 -11.86
N VAL A 244 4.29 -5.66 -13.09
CA VAL A 244 5.32 -4.67 -13.43
C VAL A 244 4.74 -3.65 -14.38
N ILE A 245 4.66 -2.39 -13.96
CA ILE A 245 4.33 -1.26 -14.82
C ILE A 245 5.58 -0.72 -15.51
N ASP A 246 5.39 -0.06 -16.64
CA ASP A 246 6.49 0.65 -17.34
C ASP A 246 6.56 2.14 -16.91
N SER A 247 5.47 2.71 -16.36
CA SER A 247 5.42 4.05 -15.75
C SER A 247 4.17 4.25 -14.89
N PHE A 248 4.15 5.28 -14.04
CA PHE A 248 2.93 5.68 -13.31
C PHE A 248 1.87 6.25 -14.27
N ASP A 249 2.26 6.85 -15.39
CA ASP A 249 1.32 7.29 -16.43
C ASP A 249 0.59 6.09 -17.06
N GLU A 250 1.28 4.96 -17.33
CA GLU A 250 0.65 3.72 -17.79
C GLU A 250 -0.44 3.26 -16.81
N LEU A 251 -0.10 3.24 -15.51
CA LEU A 251 -1.04 2.84 -14.47
C LEU A 251 -2.26 3.76 -14.43
N PHE A 252 -2.04 5.08 -14.44
CA PHE A 252 -3.11 6.06 -14.40
C PHE A 252 -3.98 6.02 -15.65
N ASP A 253 -3.38 5.97 -16.83
CA ASP A 253 -4.12 5.91 -18.10
C ASP A 253 -4.96 4.64 -18.23
N ALA A 254 -4.47 3.49 -17.76
CA ALA A 254 -5.23 2.25 -17.74
C ALA A 254 -6.47 2.31 -16.82
N THR A 255 -6.47 3.18 -15.83
CA THR A 255 -7.56 3.32 -14.85
C THR A 255 -8.52 4.50 -15.15
N ARG A 256 -8.23 5.33 -16.14
CA ARG A 256 -9.11 6.47 -16.54
C ARG A 256 -10.44 6.07 -17.20
N PRO A 257 -10.50 4.97 -18.02
CA PRO A 257 -11.76 4.56 -18.63
C PRO A 257 -12.84 4.18 -17.61
N ASP A 258 -14.10 4.22 -18.03
CA ASP A 258 -15.18 3.68 -17.22
C ASP A 258 -15.07 2.17 -17.07
N PHE A 259 -15.04 1.70 -15.83
CA PHE A 259 -14.91 0.28 -15.50
C PHE A 259 -16.24 -0.49 -15.56
N ALA A 260 -17.38 0.16 -15.80
CA ALA A 260 -18.66 -0.55 -15.88
C ALA A 260 -18.64 -1.68 -16.90
N PRO A 261 -18.13 -1.52 -18.15
CA PRO A 261 -17.99 -2.63 -19.09
C PRO A 261 -17.00 -3.71 -18.62
N LEU A 262 -15.97 -3.32 -17.87
CA LEU A 262 -14.97 -4.24 -17.32
C LEU A 262 -15.59 -5.14 -16.25
N TYR A 263 -16.41 -4.59 -15.34
CA TYR A 263 -17.12 -5.39 -14.34
C TYR A 263 -18.09 -6.39 -14.97
N GLU A 264 -18.81 -6.01 -16.03
CA GLU A 264 -19.68 -6.96 -16.74
C GLU A 264 -18.88 -8.12 -17.37
N LYS A 265 -17.72 -7.82 -17.94
CA LYS A 265 -16.81 -8.83 -18.47
C LYS A 265 -16.26 -9.75 -17.38
N LEU A 266 -15.90 -9.19 -16.23
CA LEU A 266 -15.35 -9.94 -15.10
C LEU A 266 -16.34 -10.95 -14.51
N LYS A 267 -17.65 -10.70 -14.58
CA LYS A 267 -18.68 -11.65 -14.13
C LYS A 267 -18.66 -12.99 -14.87
N THR A 268 -18.14 -13.01 -16.09
CA THR A 268 -18.12 -14.19 -16.97
C THR A 268 -16.75 -14.87 -17.05
N LEU A 269 -15.73 -14.27 -16.49
CA LEU A 269 -14.36 -14.78 -16.57
C LEU A 269 -13.97 -15.48 -15.27
N PRO A 270 -13.27 -16.63 -15.33
CA PRO A 270 -12.79 -17.30 -14.15
C PRO A 270 -11.69 -16.47 -13.46
N GLU A 271 -11.58 -16.63 -12.15
CA GLU A 271 -10.42 -16.17 -11.39
C GLU A 271 -9.16 -16.91 -11.83
N ILE A 272 -8.01 -16.34 -11.53
CA ILE A 272 -6.70 -16.87 -11.91
C ILE A 272 -5.87 -17.02 -10.63
N GLU A 273 -5.35 -18.22 -10.41
CA GLU A 273 -4.43 -18.48 -9.31
C GLU A 273 -3.16 -17.63 -9.45
N ALA A 274 -2.59 -17.20 -8.31
CA ALA A 274 -1.44 -16.29 -8.30
C ALA A 274 -0.22 -16.84 -9.04
N GLU A 275 0.03 -18.17 -8.95
CA GLU A 275 1.14 -18.84 -9.63
C GLU A 275 0.89 -19.14 -11.11
N ALA A 276 -0.34 -19.07 -11.56
CA ALA A 276 -0.69 -19.48 -12.92
C ALA A 276 -0.12 -18.52 -13.96
N ILE A 277 0.37 -19.10 -15.04
CA ILE A 277 0.74 -18.38 -16.27
C ILE A 277 -0.38 -18.61 -17.26
N VAL A 278 -0.92 -17.55 -17.81
CA VAL A 278 -1.99 -17.62 -18.81
C VAL A 278 -1.52 -17.06 -20.15
N ALA A 279 -2.23 -17.42 -21.22
CA ALA A 279 -1.94 -16.89 -22.55
C ALA A 279 -2.06 -15.36 -22.55
N GLY A 280 -1.01 -14.69 -23.03
CA GLY A 280 -0.89 -13.23 -23.03
C GLY A 280 -0.02 -12.66 -21.90
N ASP A 281 0.33 -13.45 -20.86
CA ASP A 281 1.25 -12.99 -19.83
C ASP A 281 2.64 -12.64 -20.41
N ARG A 282 3.09 -11.41 -20.18
CA ARG A 282 4.44 -10.95 -20.50
C ARG A 282 5.35 -11.21 -19.29
N LEU A 283 6.06 -12.35 -19.30
CA LEU A 283 6.94 -12.71 -18.19
C LEU A 283 8.20 -11.86 -18.18
N ILE A 284 8.64 -11.48 -16.98
CA ILE A 284 9.80 -10.63 -16.71
C ILE A 284 10.74 -11.40 -15.76
N GLY A 285 12.04 -11.44 -16.09
CA GLY A 285 13.04 -12.10 -15.27
C GLY A 285 13.27 -11.41 -13.91
N ALA A 286 13.90 -12.12 -12.98
CA ALA A 286 14.43 -11.53 -11.76
C ALA A 286 15.50 -10.48 -12.08
N ARG A 287 15.83 -9.66 -11.10
CA ARG A 287 16.98 -8.73 -11.20
C ARG A 287 18.26 -9.56 -11.34
N SER A 288 19.01 -9.29 -12.41
CA SER A 288 20.32 -9.89 -12.65
C SER A 288 21.42 -9.20 -11.86
#